data_562b02a55826ae3499075b00b497a610
#
_entry.id   562b02a55826ae3499075b00b497a610
#
_cell.length_a   1.000
_cell.length_b   1.000
_cell.length_c   1.000
_cell.angle_alpha   90.00
_cell.angle_beta   90.00
_cell.angle_gamma   90.00
#
_symmetry.space_group_name_H-M   'P 1'
#
loop_
_entity.id
_entity.type
_entity.pdbx_description
1 polymer ?
#
loop_
_entity_poly.entity_id
_entity_poly.type
_entity_poly.pdbx_seq_one_letter_code
_entity_poly.pdbx_strand_id
1 'polypeptide(L)'
;MYDKKEDYRKSHMGASKPKEYDPQFWIPGATNHLFWQIERQILLDIMDCLKPRPKRALDFACGTGRVLSFLEGHVPETVGVDISGDMLKLARHRCQRSQIIEGDVTTNPDLLTGKFDLITAFRFFLNAQPELRQNVLAALRRVLADEGILVANFHLNPKSITGSYLRFRHWLKGSNRAMMSLKEAKDLLESSGYKPVEIRGYGYLFHRRKQVRFLRLRGPLEKALAKINPYPEVALNFIVAARLR
;
A
#
# COMPACT_ATOMS: atom_id res chain seq x y z
N MET A 1 13.52 11.73 -11.55
CA MET A 1 13.69 12.55 -10.34
C MET A 1 12.30 12.92 -9.88
N TYR A 2 11.93 12.60 -8.66
CA TYR A 2 10.76 13.16 -8.01
C TYR A 2 10.90 14.68 -8.09
N ASP A 3 9.86 15.38 -8.52
CA ASP A 3 9.93 16.84 -8.48
C ASP A 3 10.07 17.24 -7.01
N LYS A 4 11.26 17.70 -6.62
CA LYS A 4 11.67 17.95 -5.23
C LYS A 4 10.89 19.09 -4.54
N LYS A 5 9.88 19.66 -5.21
CA LYS A 5 9.28 20.94 -4.80
C LYS A 5 8.06 20.81 -3.89
N GLU A 6 7.39 19.67 -3.79
CA GLU A 6 6.20 19.56 -2.95
C GLU A 6 6.34 18.41 -1.93
N ASP A 7 6.18 18.74 -0.65
CA ASP A 7 6.09 17.73 0.41
C ASP A 7 4.89 16.82 0.11
N TYR A 8 5.10 15.49 0.09
CA TYR A 8 4.06 14.50 -0.14
C TYR A 8 2.82 14.72 0.74
N ARG A 9 3.03 15.15 1.98
CA ARG A 9 1.97 15.51 2.92
C ARG A 9 1.02 16.57 2.35
N LYS A 10 1.57 17.62 1.73
CA LYS A 10 0.77 18.71 1.12
C LYS A 10 0.01 18.26 -0.12
N SER A 11 0.58 17.34 -0.91
CA SER A 11 -0.03 16.86 -2.16
C SER A 11 -1.31 16.05 -1.96
N HIS A 12 -1.55 15.56 -0.73
CA HIS A 12 -2.75 14.78 -0.37
C HIS A 12 -3.77 15.58 0.45
N MET A 13 -3.50 16.85 0.72
CA MET A 13 -4.45 17.78 1.34
C MET A 13 -5.28 18.47 0.26
N GLY A 14 -6.59 18.45 0.37
CA GLY A 14 -7.53 19.16 -0.50
C GLY A 14 -8.81 18.40 -0.79
N ALA A 15 -9.93 19.09 -0.77
CA ALA A 15 -11.28 18.54 -0.86
C ALA A 15 -11.61 17.80 -2.18
N SER A 16 -10.87 18.03 -3.26
CA SER A 16 -11.06 17.32 -4.55
C SER A 16 -10.42 15.93 -4.58
N LYS A 17 -9.38 15.70 -3.78
CA LYS A 17 -8.58 14.45 -3.78
C LYS A 17 -9.40 13.18 -3.51
N PRO A 18 -10.28 13.14 -2.49
CA PRO A 18 -11.08 11.94 -2.24
C PRO A 18 -11.96 11.56 -3.42
N LYS A 19 -12.59 12.54 -4.08
CA LYS A 19 -13.49 12.32 -5.23
C LYS A 19 -12.77 11.78 -6.47
N GLU A 20 -11.51 12.14 -6.66
CA GLU A 20 -10.68 11.67 -7.78
C GLU A 20 -10.05 10.31 -7.50
N TYR A 21 -9.64 10.06 -6.26
CA TYR A 21 -8.86 8.89 -5.87
C TYR A 21 -9.74 7.66 -5.63
N ASP A 22 -10.82 7.80 -4.89
CA ASP A 22 -11.59 6.68 -4.37
C ASP A 22 -12.35 5.87 -5.46
N PRO A 23 -13.06 6.48 -6.43
CA PRO A 23 -13.92 5.73 -7.36
C PRO A 23 -13.18 4.68 -8.18
N GLN A 24 -11.91 4.91 -8.50
CA GLN A 24 -11.11 4.01 -9.35
C GLN A 24 -10.94 2.59 -8.80
N PHE A 25 -11.13 2.39 -7.48
CA PHE A 25 -11.01 1.08 -6.83
C PHE A 25 -12.34 0.31 -6.82
N TRP A 26 -13.46 0.99 -7.06
CA TRP A 26 -14.80 0.44 -6.94
C TRP A 26 -15.47 0.20 -8.28
N ILE A 27 -14.95 0.76 -9.37
CA ILE A 27 -15.52 0.58 -10.72
C ILE A 27 -15.18 -0.83 -11.22
N PRO A 28 -16.17 -1.74 -11.38
CA PRO A 28 -15.95 -3.06 -11.93
C PRO A 28 -15.27 -2.99 -13.30
N GLY A 29 -14.27 -3.82 -13.52
CA GLY A 29 -13.52 -3.84 -14.79
C GLY A 29 -12.41 -2.79 -14.90
N ALA A 30 -12.21 -1.91 -13.90
CA ALA A 30 -11.03 -1.06 -13.83
C ALA A 30 -9.81 -1.85 -13.32
N THR A 31 -8.61 -1.50 -13.82
CA THR A 31 -7.36 -2.14 -13.38
C THR A 31 -7.14 -2.03 -11.87
N ASN A 32 -7.44 -0.87 -11.28
CA ASN A 32 -7.28 -0.69 -9.83
C ASN A 32 -8.31 -1.51 -9.03
N HIS A 33 -9.50 -1.76 -9.57
CA HIS A 33 -10.48 -2.67 -8.96
C HIS A 33 -9.96 -4.13 -8.95
N LEU A 34 -9.42 -4.60 -10.09
CA LEU A 34 -8.80 -5.92 -10.16
C LEU A 34 -7.63 -6.03 -9.18
N PHE A 35 -6.74 -5.04 -9.14
CA PHE A 35 -5.61 -5.04 -8.22
C PHE A 35 -6.08 -5.04 -6.77
N TRP A 36 -7.12 -4.28 -6.43
CA TRP A 36 -7.69 -4.31 -5.09
C TRP A 36 -8.27 -5.69 -4.72
N GLN A 37 -8.89 -6.40 -5.65
CA GLN A 37 -9.33 -7.78 -5.39
C GLN A 37 -8.15 -8.71 -5.10
N ILE A 38 -7.02 -8.55 -5.80
CA ILE A 38 -5.81 -9.34 -5.56
C ILE A 38 -5.15 -8.93 -4.24
N GLU A 39 -5.02 -7.64 -3.97
CA GLU A 39 -4.46 -7.11 -2.71
C GLU A 39 -5.22 -7.65 -1.49
N ARG A 40 -6.55 -7.68 -1.53
CA ARG A 40 -7.39 -8.27 -0.46
C ARG A 40 -7.10 -9.75 -0.24
N GLN A 41 -6.98 -10.51 -1.32
CA GLN A 41 -6.70 -11.95 -1.20
C GLN A 41 -5.31 -12.18 -0.60
N ILE A 42 -4.29 -11.43 -1.03
CA ILE A 42 -2.95 -11.50 -0.44
C ILE A 42 -2.98 -11.16 1.05
N LEU A 43 -3.73 -10.11 1.45
CA LEU A 43 -3.88 -9.75 2.86
C LEU A 43 -4.54 -10.88 3.67
N LEU A 44 -5.58 -11.53 3.14
CA LEU A 44 -6.21 -12.69 3.77
C LEU A 44 -5.22 -13.83 3.94
N ASP A 45 -4.51 -14.20 2.88
CA ASP A 45 -3.53 -15.28 2.90
C ASP A 45 -2.46 -15.02 3.97
N ILE A 46 -1.95 -13.78 4.06
CA ILE A 46 -0.98 -13.38 5.09
C ILE A 46 -1.59 -13.52 6.50
N MET A 47 -2.79 -12.98 6.72
CA MET A 47 -3.46 -13.04 8.04
C MET A 47 -3.76 -14.48 8.47
N ASP A 48 -4.14 -15.35 7.53
CA ASP A 48 -4.44 -16.76 7.81
C ASP A 48 -3.19 -17.58 8.17
N CYS A 49 -2.02 -17.15 7.67
CA CYS A 49 -0.73 -17.75 8.04
C CYS A 49 -0.23 -17.29 9.41
N LEU A 50 -0.73 -16.19 9.96
CA LEU A 50 -0.32 -15.70 11.29
C LEU A 50 -0.93 -16.56 12.40
N LYS A 51 -0.10 -16.99 13.34
CA LYS A 51 -0.50 -17.75 14.54
C LYS A 51 0.12 -17.10 15.78
N PRO A 52 -0.68 -16.57 16.71
CA PRO A 52 -2.14 -16.39 16.65
C PRO A 52 -2.58 -15.40 15.58
N ARG A 53 -3.85 -15.43 15.20
CA ARG A 53 -4.44 -14.41 14.31
C ARG A 53 -4.33 -13.02 14.94
N PRO A 54 -4.12 -11.96 14.12
CA PRO A 54 -4.01 -10.59 14.63
C PRO A 54 -5.29 -10.18 15.36
N LYS A 55 -5.13 -9.61 16.54
CA LYS A 55 -6.23 -9.07 17.36
C LYS A 55 -6.36 -7.56 17.18
N ARG A 56 -5.24 -6.88 16.90
CA ARG A 56 -5.18 -5.43 16.76
C ARG A 56 -4.41 -5.03 15.50
N ALA A 57 -5.05 -4.27 14.61
CA ALA A 57 -4.45 -3.83 13.36
C ALA A 57 -4.45 -2.32 13.20
N LEU A 58 -3.38 -1.79 12.60
CA LEU A 58 -3.24 -0.40 12.18
C LEU A 58 -3.22 -0.32 10.65
N ASP A 59 -4.06 0.52 10.06
CA ASP A 59 -3.92 0.97 8.67
C ASP A 59 -3.26 2.35 8.66
N PHE A 60 -1.96 2.38 8.35
CA PHE A 60 -1.18 3.61 8.25
C PHE A 60 -1.39 4.26 6.88
N ALA A 61 -1.59 5.58 6.88
CA ALA A 61 -1.99 6.37 5.71
C ALA A 61 -3.29 5.80 5.08
N CYS A 62 -4.29 5.59 5.93
CA CYS A 62 -5.52 4.87 5.59
C CYS A 62 -6.39 5.58 4.54
N GLY A 63 -6.18 6.88 4.31
CA GLY A 63 -6.86 7.68 3.31
C GLY A 63 -8.37 7.60 3.44
N THR A 64 -9.05 7.12 2.40
CA THR A 64 -10.52 6.95 2.36
C THR A 64 -11.02 5.69 3.07
N GLY A 65 -10.16 4.99 3.81
CA GLY A 65 -10.51 3.80 4.58
C GLY A 65 -10.71 2.52 3.76
N ARG A 66 -10.13 2.43 2.57
CA ARG A 66 -10.28 1.27 1.68
C ARG A 66 -9.71 -0.02 2.29
N VAL A 67 -8.48 0.04 2.81
CA VAL A 67 -7.85 -1.11 3.48
C VAL A 67 -8.40 -1.26 4.88
N LEU A 68 -8.58 -0.16 5.61
CA LEU A 68 -9.14 -0.15 6.97
C LEU A 68 -10.50 -0.86 7.04
N SER A 69 -11.44 -0.55 6.14
CA SER A 69 -12.76 -1.21 6.11
C SER A 69 -12.68 -2.71 5.82
N PHE A 70 -11.68 -3.14 5.08
CA PHE A 70 -11.43 -4.56 4.88
C PHE A 70 -10.88 -5.21 6.16
N LEU A 71 -9.90 -4.59 6.82
CA LEU A 71 -9.36 -5.08 8.09
C LEU A 71 -10.44 -5.17 9.17
N GLU A 72 -11.33 -4.17 9.25
CA GLU A 72 -12.46 -4.14 10.19
C GLU A 72 -13.37 -5.38 10.11
N GLY A 73 -13.47 -6.00 8.92
CA GLY A 73 -14.20 -7.25 8.73
C GLY A 73 -13.47 -8.51 9.23
N HIS A 74 -12.15 -8.41 9.54
CA HIS A 74 -11.31 -9.57 9.78
C HIS A 74 -10.50 -9.52 11.08
N VAL A 75 -10.31 -8.33 11.66
CA VAL A 75 -9.54 -8.09 12.89
C VAL A 75 -10.44 -7.45 13.94
N PRO A 76 -10.42 -7.92 15.19
CA PRO A 76 -11.31 -7.41 16.24
C PRO A 76 -11.17 -5.92 16.52
N GLU A 77 -9.94 -5.41 16.61
CA GLU A 77 -9.63 -4.01 16.88
C GLU A 77 -8.84 -3.41 15.72
N THR A 78 -9.37 -2.34 15.12
CA THR A 78 -8.74 -1.69 13.98
C THR A 78 -8.62 -0.19 14.20
N VAL A 79 -7.45 0.35 13.86
CA VAL A 79 -7.14 1.76 13.94
C VAL A 79 -6.68 2.24 12.57
N GLY A 80 -7.21 3.36 12.10
CA GLY A 80 -6.73 4.04 10.90
C GLY A 80 -6.11 5.38 11.25
N VAL A 81 -4.97 5.71 10.65
CA VAL A 81 -4.33 7.02 10.81
C VAL A 81 -4.00 7.63 9.46
N ASP A 82 -4.32 8.90 9.28
CA ASP A 82 -3.96 9.70 8.10
C ASP A 82 -3.83 11.18 8.49
N ILE A 83 -3.06 11.93 7.72
CA ILE A 83 -2.89 13.38 7.91
C ILE A 83 -4.01 14.20 7.24
N SER A 84 -4.78 13.60 6.34
CA SER A 84 -5.77 14.29 5.51
C SER A 84 -7.17 14.17 6.08
N GLY A 85 -7.65 15.20 6.76
CA GLY A 85 -9.02 15.25 7.29
C GLY A 85 -10.09 15.04 6.22
N ASP A 86 -9.86 15.51 4.97
CA ASP A 86 -10.81 15.30 3.87
C ASP A 86 -10.90 13.84 3.42
N MET A 87 -9.78 13.12 3.41
CA MET A 87 -9.78 11.67 3.19
C MET A 87 -10.48 10.93 4.33
N LEU A 88 -10.22 11.33 5.57
CA LEU A 88 -10.78 10.70 6.75
C LEU A 88 -12.30 10.90 6.89
N LYS A 89 -12.88 11.95 6.30
CA LYS A 89 -14.35 12.08 6.21
C LYS A 89 -14.97 10.88 5.51
N LEU A 90 -14.39 10.42 4.40
CA LEU A 90 -14.87 9.22 3.70
C LEU A 90 -14.57 7.94 4.49
N ALA A 91 -13.42 7.87 5.15
CA ALA A 91 -13.07 6.73 5.99
C ALA A 91 -14.09 6.55 7.12
N ARG A 92 -14.50 7.62 7.81
CA ARG A 92 -15.53 7.60 8.87
C ARG A 92 -16.91 7.14 8.38
N HIS A 93 -17.26 7.43 7.12
CA HIS A 93 -18.48 6.89 6.51
C HIS A 93 -18.38 5.40 6.16
N ARG A 94 -17.18 4.94 5.81
CA ARG A 94 -16.95 3.57 5.35
C ARG A 94 -16.71 2.59 6.49
N CYS A 95 -15.99 3.02 7.52
CA CYS A 95 -15.60 2.20 8.66
C CYS A 95 -16.54 2.50 9.84
N GLN A 96 -17.21 1.47 10.36
CA GLN A 96 -18.22 1.62 11.40
C GLN A 96 -17.68 1.32 12.80
N ARG A 97 -16.61 0.53 12.91
CA ARG A 97 -16.04 0.05 14.17
C ARG A 97 -14.61 0.52 14.43
N SER A 98 -13.92 0.93 13.37
CA SER A 98 -12.51 1.34 13.46
C SER A 98 -12.37 2.69 14.16
N GLN A 99 -11.37 2.81 15.01
CA GLN A 99 -10.90 4.10 15.48
C GLN A 99 -10.18 4.83 14.34
N ILE A 100 -10.54 6.09 14.08
CA ILE A 100 -9.93 6.89 13.02
C ILE A 100 -9.27 8.13 13.63
N ILE A 101 -7.96 8.25 13.43
CA ILE A 101 -7.11 9.27 14.01
C ILE A 101 -6.58 10.18 12.89
N GLU A 102 -6.72 11.48 13.06
CA GLU A 102 -6.11 12.48 12.19
C GLU A 102 -4.79 12.95 12.80
N GLY A 103 -3.69 12.80 12.06
CA GLY A 103 -2.39 13.28 12.53
C GLY A 103 -1.20 12.65 11.81
N ASP A 104 -0.02 13.20 12.12
CA ASP A 104 1.27 12.77 11.60
C ASP A 104 2.04 12.01 12.68
N VAL A 105 2.20 10.70 12.47
CA VAL A 105 2.92 9.79 13.40
C VAL A 105 4.43 10.11 13.50
N THR A 106 4.96 10.90 12.57
CA THR A 106 6.39 11.28 12.59
C THR A 106 6.68 12.49 13.45
N THR A 107 5.68 13.33 13.68
CA THR A 107 5.78 14.54 14.50
C THR A 107 5.14 14.38 15.88
N ASN A 108 4.18 13.45 16.01
CA ASN A 108 3.52 13.15 17.28
C ASN A 108 3.70 11.66 17.61
N PRO A 109 4.73 11.31 18.41
CA PRO A 109 5.00 9.92 18.79
C PRO A 109 3.89 9.24 19.60
N ASP A 110 3.11 10.04 20.35
CA ASP A 110 2.08 9.55 21.28
C ASP A 110 0.70 9.41 20.59
N LEU A 111 0.64 9.74 19.29
CA LEU A 111 -0.59 9.65 18.50
C LEU A 111 -1.16 8.22 18.45
N LEU A 112 -0.26 7.24 18.45
CA LEU A 112 -0.61 5.82 18.45
C LEU A 112 -0.17 5.18 19.77
N THR A 113 -1.11 4.60 20.48
CA THR A 113 -0.87 3.95 21.77
C THR A 113 -0.96 2.42 21.67
N GLY A 114 -0.17 1.73 22.50
CA GLY A 114 -0.11 0.27 22.52
C GLY A 114 0.60 -0.33 21.31
N LYS A 115 0.48 -1.65 21.15
CA LYS A 115 1.13 -2.42 20.10
C LYS A 115 0.09 -2.97 19.12
N PHE A 116 0.51 -3.18 17.88
CA PHE A 116 -0.31 -3.73 16.80
C PHE A 116 0.31 -5.04 16.31
N ASP A 117 -0.53 -6.07 16.16
CA ASP A 117 -0.12 -7.37 15.60
C ASP A 117 0.07 -7.29 14.08
N LEU A 118 -0.70 -6.41 13.44
CA LEU A 118 -0.66 -6.16 12.00
C LEU A 118 -0.64 -4.65 11.74
N ILE A 119 0.31 -4.21 10.92
CA ILE A 119 0.31 -2.85 10.38
C ILE A 119 0.25 -2.94 8.86
N THR A 120 -0.70 -2.25 8.24
CA THR A 120 -0.75 -2.08 6.79
C THR A 120 -0.29 -0.68 6.39
N ALA A 121 0.46 -0.58 5.27
CA ALA A 121 0.92 0.68 4.69
C ALA A 121 0.81 0.63 3.16
N PHE A 122 -0.37 0.99 2.65
CA PHE A 122 -0.69 0.86 1.23
C PHE A 122 -0.57 2.19 0.50
N ARG A 123 0.13 2.17 -0.66
CA ARG A 123 0.32 3.31 -1.57
C ARG A 123 1.05 4.51 -0.97
N PHE A 124 1.76 4.34 0.11
CA PHE A 124 2.52 5.38 0.78
C PHE A 124 3.97 5.47 0.27
N PHE A 125 4.74 4.37 0.37
CA PHE A 125 6.19 4.41 0.23
C PHE A 125 6.71 4.91 -1.12
N LEU A 126 6.08 4.59 -2.24
CA LEU A 126 6.52 5.11 -3.53
C LEU A 126 6.40 6.64 -3.61
N ASN A 127 5.34 7.18 -3.02
CA ASN A 127 4.97 8.59 -3.15
C ASN A 127 5.71 9.49 -2.16
N ALA A 128 6.10 8.97 -0.99
CA ALA A 128 6.80 9.71 0.05
C ALA A 128 8.29 9.95 -0.30
N GLN A 129 8.84 11.06 0.18
CA GLN A 129 10.27 11.37 0.08
C GLN A 129 11.11 10.35 0.87
N PRO A 130 12.38 10.11 0.50
CA PRO A 130 13.23 9.11 1.15
C PRO A 130 13.32 9.27 2.67
N GLU A 131 13.53 10.49 3.15
CA GLU A 131 13.58 10.80 4.59
C GLU A 131 12.26 10.49 5.29
N LEU A 132 11.13 10.89 4.70
CA LEU A 132 9.80 10.62 5.25
C LEU A 132 9.52 9.11 5.34
N ARG A 133 9.99 8.31 4.37
CA ARG A 133 9.87 6.84 4.42
C ARG A 133 10.56 6.26 5.65
N GLN A 134 11.79 6.71 5.92
CA GLN A 134 12.58 6.25 7.07
C GLN A 134 11.93 6.67 8.40
N ASN A 135 11.51 7.93 8.52
CA ASN A 135 10.85 8.45 9.71
C ASN A 135 9.55 7.71 10.03
N VAL A 136 8.75 7.41 8.99
CA VAL A 136 7.53 6.61 9.13
C VAL A 136 7.86 5.18 9.57
N LEU A 137 8.81 4.51 8.93
CA LEU A 137 9.20 3.16 9.34
C LEU A 137 9.70 3.11 10.78
N ALA A 138 10.47 4.11 11.23
CA ALA A 138 10.90 4.24 12.61
C ALA A 138 9.70 4.45 13.56
N ALA A 139 8.70 5.26 13.18
CA ALA A 139 7.50 5.46 13.97
C ALA A 139 6.66 4.17 14.08
N LEU A 140 6.44 3.48 12.95
CA LEU A 140 5.69 2.22 12.92
C LEU A 140 6.40 1.10 13.70
N ARG A 141 7.74 1.08 13.70
CA ARG A 141 8.52 0.13 14.50
C ARG A 141 8.24 0.23 15.99
N ARG A 142 7.99 1.43 16.51
CA ARG A 142 7.69 1.63 17.94
C ARG A 142 6.36 1.01 18.37
N VAL A 143 5.39 0.94 17.45
CA VAL A 143 4.04 0.45 17.75
C VAL A 143 3.76 -0.95 17.19
N LEU A 144 4.67 -1.54 16.40
CA LEU A 144 4.56 -2.92 15.97
C LEU A 144 4.89 -3.85 17.17
N ALA A 145 4.08 -4.87 17.36
CA ALA A 145 4.35 -5.92 18.36
C ALA A 145 5.60 -6.73 17.95
N ASP A 146 6.27 -7.38 18.92
CA ASP A 146 7.50 -8.13 18.67
C ASP A 146 7.29 -9.24 17.63
N GLU A 147 6.17 -9.98 17.72
CA GLU A 147 5.74 -10.98 16.74
C GLU A 147 4.82 -10.42 15.64
N GLY A 148 4.63 -9.10 15.64
CA GLY A 148 3.79 -8.40 14.68
C GLY A 148 4.37 -8.39 13.26
N ILE A 149 3.53 -8.03 12.31
CA ILE A 149 3.90 -7.96 10.90
C ILE A 149 3.51 -6.63 10.27
N LEU A 150 4.44 -6.02 9.54
CA LEU A 150 4.20 -4.89 8.66
C LEU A 150 3.92 -5.42 7.25
N VAL A 151 2.79 -5.07 6.67
CA VAL A 151 2.40 -5.41 5.29
C VAL A 151 2.37 -4.14 4.45
N ALA A 152 3.40 -3.95 3.64
CA ALA A 152 3.59 -2.75 2.83
C ALA A 152 3.35 -3.02 1.34
N ASN A 153 2.60 -2.14 0.69
CA ASN A 153 2.36 -2.20 -0.75
C ASN A 153 3.31 -1.25 -1.50
N PHE A 154 3.95 -1.78 -2.52
CA PHE A 154 4.79 -1.05 -3.45
C PHE A 154 4.24 -1.19 -4.87
N HIS A 155 4.32 -0.14 -5.65
CA HIS A 155 3.76 -0.12 -7.00
C HIS A 155 4.70 0.55 -8.01
N LEU A 156 4.46 0.32 -9.30
CA LEU A 156 5.25 0.83 -10.41
C LEU A 156 6.72 0.36 -10.39
N ASN A 157 6.90 -0.96 -10.32
CA ASN A 157 8.21 -1.56 -10.47
C ASN A 157 8.79 -1.31 -11.88
N PRO A 158 9.97 -0.66 -11.98
CA PRO A 158 10.60 -0.38 -13.28
C PRO A 158 11.04 -1.64 -14.05
N LYS A 159 11.16 -2.79 -13.39
CA LYS A 159 11.57 -4.06 -14.00
C LYS A 159 10.39 -4.84 -14.60
N SER A 160 9.15 -4.44 -14.33
CA SER A 160 7.98 -5.06 -14.95
C SER A 160 7.81 -4.64 -16.41
N ILE A 161 7.07 -5.43 -17.19
CA ILE A 161 6.75 -5.10 -18.62
C ILE A 161 6.09 -3.72 -18.69
N THR A 162 5.08 -3.47 -17.87
CA THR A 162 4.38 -2.17 -17.83
C THR A 162 5.31 -1.05 -17.32
N GLY A 163 6.12 -1.32 -16.29
CA GLY A 163 7.08 -0.37 -15.74
C GLY A 163 8.16 0.04 -16.75
N SER A 164 8.72 -0.92 -17.48
CA SER A 164 9.71 -0.69 -18.53
C SER A 164 9.12 0.15 -19.67
N TYR A 165 7.90 -0.16 -20.10
CA TYR A 165 7.18 0.65 -21.08
C TYR A 165 6.94 2.09 -20.58
N LEU A 166 6.50 2.27 -19.34
CA LEU A 166 6.27 3.59 -18.76
C LEU A 166 7.58 4.39 -18.65
N ARG A 167 8.68 3.75 -18.22
CA ARG A 167 10.01 4.36 -18.15
C ARG A 167 10.46 4.86 -19.52
N PHE A 168 10.37 4.03 -20.54
CA PHE A 168 10.70 4.39 -21.92
C PHE A 168 9.84 5.57 -22.43
N ARG A 169 8.52 5.51 -22.20
CA ARG A 169 7.61 6.59 -22.61
C ARG A 169 7.89 7.91 -21.90
N HIS A 170 8.27 7.87 -20.61
CA HIS A 170 8.62 9.07 -19.87
C HIS A 170 9.97 9.65 -20.32
N TRP A 171 10.93 8.78 -20.63
CA TRP A 171 12.20 9.19 -21.23
C TRP A 171 12.00 9.93 -22.56
N LEU A 172 11.16 9.40 -23.47
CA LEU A 172 10.84 10.08 -24.73
C LEU A 172 10.19 11.47 -24.54
N LYS A 173 9.51 11.70 -23.41
CA LYS A 173 8.86 12.97 -23.08
C LYS A 173 9.71 13.92 -22.26
N GLY A 174 10.96 13.58 -21.99
CA GLY A 174 11.83 14.36 -21.09
C GLY A 174 11.30 14.47 -19.66
N SER A 175 10.43 13.56 -19.23
CA SER A 175 9.80 13.55 -17.90
C SER A 175 10.23 12.34 -17.09
N ASN A 176 10.22 12.46 -15.76
CA ASN A 176 10.52 11.36 -14.86
C ASN A 176 9.29 11.00 -14.03
N ARG A 177 9.12 9.70 -13.75
CA ARG A 177 8.08 9.19 -12.88
C ARG A 177 8.72 8.39 -11.75
N ALA A 178 8.25 8.62 -10.53
CA ALA A 178 8.68 7.81 -9.40
C ALA A 178 8.34 6.34 -9.64
N MET A 179 9.32 5.48 -9.46
CA MET A 179 9.23 4.02 -9.55
C MET A 179 10.07 3.43 -8.43
N MET A 180 9.74 2.22 -7.99
CA MET A 180 10.51 1.52 -6.96
C MET A 180 10.60 0.05 -7.31
N SER A 181 11.82 -0.45 -7.44
CA SER A 181 12.09 -1.88 -7.65
C SER A 181 11.93 -2.66 -6.35
N LEU A 182 11.75 -3.98 -6.46
CA LEU A 182 11.70 -4.86 -5.29
C LEU A 182 12.98 -4.77 -4.46
N LYS A 183 14.14 -4.63 -5.12
CA LYS A 183 15.41 -4.46 -4.41
C LYS A 183 15.41 -3.20 -3.55
N GLU A 184 15.04 -2.04 -4.11
CA GLU A 184 14.97 -0.77 -3.37
C GLU A 184 13.97 -0.83 -2.20
N ALA A 185 12.84 -1.53 -2.38
CA ALA A 185 11.87 -1.72 -1.31
C ALA A 185 12.42 -2.61 -0.18
N LYS A 186 13.14 -3.69 -0.51
CA LYS A 186 13.83 -4.54 0.48
C LYS A 186 14.91 -3.77 1.22
N ASP A 187 15.78 -3.08 0.49
CA ASP A 187 16.86 -2.28 1.07
C ASP A 187 16.31 -1.21 2.05
N LEU A 188 15.19 -0.56 1.68
CA LEU A 188 14.50 0.39 2.55
C LEU A 188 14.00 -0.25 3.86
N LEU A 189 13.32 -1.40 3.77
CA LEU A 189 12.80 -2.10 4.94
C LEU A 189 13.93 -2.61 5.82
N GLU A 190 14.95 -3.22 5.23
CA GLU A 190 16.08 -3.81 5.95
C GLU A 190 16.93 -2.75 6.66
N SER A 191 17.20 -1.61 6.01
CA SER A 191 17.92 -0.48 6.61
C SER A 191 17.13 0.20 7.74
N SER A 192 15.81 0.03 7.76
CA SER A 192 14.92 0.54 8.80
C SER A 192 14.65 -0.46 9.94
N GLY A 193 15.37 -1.61 9.97
CA GLY A 193 15.28 -2.60 11.05
C GLY A 193 14.13 -3.60 10.88
N TYR A 194 13.66 -3.81 9.66
CA TYR A 194 12.69 -4.84 9.32
C TYR A 194 13.34 -5.98 8.54
N LYS A 195 12.82 -7.19 8.67
CA LYS A 195 13.20 -8.36 7.90
C LYS A 195 12.03 -8.77 7.02
N PRO A 196 12.12 -8.63 5.68
CA PRO A 196 11.14 -9.19 4.76
C PRO A 196 11.01 -10.70 4.94
N VAL A 197 9.78 -11.19 5.15
CA VAL A 197 9.48 -12.62 5.37
C VAL A 197 8.63 -13.20 4.26
N GLU A 198 7.83 -12.39 3.58
CA GLU A 198 7.01 -12.81 2.45
C GLU A 198 6.91 -11.68 1.41
N ILE A 199 6.92 -12.07 0.13
CA ILE A 199 6.79 -11.15 -1.00
C ILE A 199 5.79 -11.72 -1.99
N ARG A 200 4.76 -10.95 -2.32
CA ARG A 200 3.71 -11.29 -3.28
C ARG A 200 3.64 -10.28 -4.39
N GLY A 201 3.92 -10.73 -5.62
CA GLY A 201 3.82 -9.91 -6.83
C GLY A 201 2.44 -9.96 -7.46
N TYR A 202 2.03 -8.88 -8.13
CA TYR A 202 0.83 -8.84 -8.98
C TYR A 202 0.96 -7.74 -10.05
N GLY A 203 0.14 -7.83 -11.10
CA GLY A 203 0.30 -6.97 -12.27
C GLY A 203 1.40 -7.50 -13.20
N TYR A 204 1.47 -8.81 -13.43
CA TYR A 204 2.45 -9.45 -14.30
C TYR A 204 2.19 -9.17 -15.77
N LEU A 205 0.92 -9.02 -16.15
CA LEU A 205 0.53 -8.71 -17.51
C LEU A 205 0.67 -7.22 -17.80
N PHE A 206 0.73 -6.86 -19.07
CA PHE A 206 0.77 -5.47 -19.49
C PHE A 206 -0.56 -4.78 -19.21
N HIS A 207 -0.55 -3.72 -18.39
CA HIS A 207 -1.73 -2.96 -17.99
C HIS A 207 -1.70 -1.52 -18.52
N ARG A 208 -2.75 -1.13 -19.24
CA ARG A 208 -3.05 0.27 -19.56
C ARG A 208 -4.19 0.78 -18.67
N ARG A 209 -4.06 1.99 -18.15
CA ARG A 209 -4.94 2.59 -17.12
C ARG A 209 -6.46 2.61 -17.46
N LYS A 210 -6.84 2.49 -18.74
CA LYS A 210 -8.23 2.63 -19.22
C LYS A 210 -8.76 1.42 -20.02
N GLN A 211 -8.11 0.28 -20.00
CA GLN A 211 -8.57 -0.86 -20.82
C GLN A 211 -9.53 -1.78 -20.07
N VAL A 212 -10.81 -1.41 -20.02
CA VAL A 212 -11.89 -2.21 -19.43
C VAL A 212 -12.18 -3.48 -20.25
N ARG A 213 -12.05 -3.41 -21.58
CA ARG A 213 -12.51 -4.46 -22.51
C ARG A 213 -11.71 -5.76 -22.45
N PHE A 214 -10.41 -5.69 -22.16
CA PHE A 214 -9.52 -6.86 -22.07
C PHE A 214 -9.38 -7.43 -20.66
N LEU A 215 -9.87 -6.75 -19.63
CA LEU A 215 -9.75 -7.20 -18.24
C LEU A 215 -10.63 -8.42 -17.93
N ARG A 216 -11.75 -8.61 -18.65
CA ARG A 216 -12.60 -9.81 -18.48
C ARG A 216 -11.85 -11.10 -18.82
N LEU A 217 -10.99 -11.08 -19.84
CA LEU A 217 -10.18 -12.24 -20.23
C LEU A 217 -8.88 -12.35 -19.43
N ARG A 218 -8.26 -11.24 -19.10
CA ARG A 218 -6.96 -11.17 -18.41
C ARG A 218 -7.07 -11.24 -16.90
N GLY A 219 -8.21 -10.84 -16.32
CA GLY A 219 -8.42 -10.82 -14.89
C GLY A 219 -8.19 -12.18 -14.21
N PRO A 220 -8.80 -13.28 -14.71
CA PRO A 220 -8.56 -14.62 -14.16
C PRO A 220 -7.09 -15.04 -14.25
N LEU A 221 -6.42 -14.76 -15.38
CA LEU A 221 -5.01 -15.08 -15.56
C LEU A 221 -4.12 -14.26 -14.63
N GLU A 222 -4.40 -12.97 -14.47
CA GLU A 222 -3.68 -12.12 -13.52
C GLU A 222 -3.82 -12.60 -12.08
N LYS A 223 -5.03 -13.00 -11.67
CA LYS A 223 -5.27 -13.59 -10.35
C LYS A 223 -4.53 -14.91 -10.17
N ALA A 224 -4.49 -15.76 -11.19
CA ALA A 224 -3.74 -17.02 -11.16
C ALA A 224 -2.23 -16.75 -11.02
N LEU A 225 -1.69 -15.83 -11.80
CA LEU A 225 -0.27 -15.45 -11.71
C LEU A 225 0.07 -14.85 -10.34
N ALA A 226 -0.78 -14.01 -9.78
CA ALA A 226 -0.60 -13.46 -8.45
C ALA A 226 -0.63 -14.53 -7.35
N LYS A 227 -1.46 -15.57 -7.51
CA LYS A 227 -1.53 -16.72 -6.59
C LYS A 227 -0.28 -17.60 -6.69
N ILE A 228 0.17 -17.92 -7.90
CA ILE A 228 1.38 -18.73 -8.15
C ILE A 228 2.63 -17.96 -7.73
N ASN A 229 2.62 -16.64 -7.89
CA ASN A 229 3.72 -15.73 -7.54
C ASN A 229 5.08 -16.14 -8.17
N PRO A 230 5.16 -16.34 -9.49
CA PRO A 230 6.29 -17.02 -10.12
C PRO A 230 7.60 -16.24 -9.98
N TYR A 231 7.57 -14.92 -10.21
CA TYR A 231 8.74 -14.02 -10.16
C TYR A 231 8.32 -12.63 -9.70
N PRO A 232 8.20 -12.36 -8.39
CA PRO A 232 7.74 -11.07 -7.88
C PRO A 232 8.61 -9.89 -8.32
N GLU A 233 9.88 -10.14 -8.71
CA GLU A 233 10.81 -9.14 -9.22
C GLU A 233 10.36 -8.47 -10.53
N VAL A 234 9.53 -9.14 -11.33
CA VAL A 234 9.02 -8.61 -12.60
C VAL A 234 7.54 -8.25 -12.54
N ALA A 235 6.89 -8.40 -11.41
CA ALA A 235 5.53 -7.91 -11.20
C ALA A 235 5.50 -6.37 -11.18
N LEU A 236 4.42 -5.77 -11.66
CA LEU A 236 4.24 -4.31 -11.67
C LEU A 236 4.15 -3.75 -10.25
N ASN A 237 3.45 -4.47 -9.39
CA ASN A 237 3.26 -4.13 -7.99
C ASN A 237 3.62 -5.35 -7.13
N PHE A 238 4.00 -5.09 -5.90
CA PHE A 238 4.25 -6.15 -4.93
C PHE A 238 3.88 -5.71 -3.51
N ILE A 239 3.52 -6.67 -2.71
CA ILE A 239 3.31 -6.55 -1.27
C ILE A 239 4.48 -7.24 -0.60
N VAL A 240 5.05 -6.58 0.40
CA VAL A 240 6.10 -7.14 1.25
C VAL A 240 5.55 -7.22 2.66
N ALA A 241 5.54 -8.41 3.22
CA ALA A 241 5.32 -8.64 4.64
C ALA A 241 6.68 -8.71 5.33
N ALA A 242 6.86 -7.97 6.42
CA ALA A 242 8.12 -7.87 7.13
C ALA A 242 7.90 -7.87 8.65
N ARG A 243 8.80 -8.50 9.40
CA ARG A 243 8.85 -8.50 10.87
C ARG A 243 9.98 -7.62 11.38
N LEU A 244 9.99 -7.32 12.65
CA LEU A 244 11.15 -6.71 13.30
C LEU A 244 12.37 -7.65 13.20
N ARG A 245 13.57 -7.05 13.07
CA ARG A 245 14.85 -7.76 13.19
C ARG A 245 15.19 -7.99 14.63
#